data_bbfae3baf81c0e6094ab0a98ef123a23
#
_entry.id   bbfae3baf81c0e6094ab0a98ef123a23
#
_cell.length_a   1.000
_cell.length_b   1.000
_cell.length_c   1.000
_cell.angle_alpha   90.00
_cell.angle_beta   90.00
_cell.angle_gamma   90.00
#
_symmetry.space_group_name_H-M   'P 1'
#
loop_
_entity.id
_entity.type
_entity.pdbx_description
1 polymer ?
#
loop_
_entity_poly.entity_id
_entity_poly.type
_entity_poly.pdbx_seq_one_letter_code
_entity_poly.pdbx_strand_id
1 'polypeptide(L)'
;MEKEGNNLFQVNLKGMIALLSEHIYSNPNTFVRELLQNCVDAITALRNIDENYAGRIDVFLNDDKTVIFRDNGIGLKEEEVYRFLTVIGESSKRDTPDADDFIGRFGIGLLSCFVVTDEIKVESRSAMGGQAVCWCGKVDGTYELTSSAEERPIGSQVVLHPKNDWMHLFEYDTFKKILVGYGEVLPYPVYLHHQDEEELVNTPSPVWLDPKATRKELLDYGAKVFQSSALDVFRIRTESGRVEGVLYVLPFRTQFSVRNSHKVYLKRMLLSEDDCNLLPQWAFFIRCLVNADGLLSTASRESLVSNDLLKDARKEIGMAIKDYLRGLVQ
;
A
#
# COMPACT_ATOMS: atom_id res chain seq x y z
N MET A 1 -7.17 26.90 -47.90
CA MET A 1 -7.29 25.57 -47.24
C MET A 1 -6.42 25.62 -45.99
N GLU A 2 -7.04 25.98 -44.89
CA GLU A 2 -6.38 25.91 -43.57
C GLU A 2 -6.25 24.45 -43.15
N LYS A 3 -5.03 24.02 -42.85
CA LYS A 3 -4.79 22.73 -42.23
C LYS A 3 -5.25 22.82 -40.77
N GLU A 4 -6.43 22.28 -40.48
CA GLU A 4 -6.77 21.92 -39.09
C GLU A 4 -5.81 20.83 -38.62
N GLY A 5 -4.73 21.23 -37.98
CA GLY A 5 -3.84 20.32 -37.30
C GLY A 5 -4.35 20.12 -35.89
N ASN A 6 -4.80 18.91 -35.52
CA ASN A 6 -4.98 18.54 -34.13
C ASN A 6 -3.61 18.63 -33.42
N ASN A 7 -3.41 19.69 -32.66
CA ASN A 7 -2.22 19.84 -31.83
C ASN A 7 -2.45 19.07 -30.52
N LEU A 8 -1.62 18.07 -30.26
CA LEU A 8 -1.60 17.35 -28.99
C LEU A 8 -0.76 18.12 -27.96
N PHE A 9 -1.21 18.13 -26.72
CA PHE A 9 -0.39 18.64 -25.61
C PHE A 9 0.89 17.81 -25.49
N GLN A 10 2.03 18.48 -25.34
CA GLN A 10 3.30 17.82 -25.03
C GLN A 10 3.43 17.69 -23.53
N VAL A 11 3.78 16.49 -23.06
CA VAL A 11 4.01 16.20 -21.64
C VAL A 11 5.50 16.21 -21.35
N ASN A 12 5.91 17.07 -20.43
CA ASN A 12 7.27 17.07 -19.89
C ASN A 12 7.32 16.15 -18.65
N LEU A 13 7.82 14.92 -18.82
CA LEU A 13 7.87 13.93 -17.74
C LEU A 13 8.67 14.42 -16.54
N LYS A 14 9.82 15.07 -16.75
CA LYS A 14 10.64 15.64 -15.68
C LYS A 14 9.87 16.69 -14.87
N GLY A 15 9.11 17.55 -15.55
CA GLY A 15 8.24 18.53 -14.91
C GLY A 15 7.10 17.87 -14.12
N MET A 16 6.53 16.79 -14.66
CA MET A 16 5.50 16.01 -13.94
C MET A 16 6.06 15.33 -12.68
N ILE A 17 7.23 14.71 -12.77
CA ILE A 17 7.91 14.09 -11.62
C ILE A 17 8.18 15.13 -10.53
N ALA A 18 8.66 16.32 -10.90
CA ALA A 18 8.87 17.41 -9.95
C ALA A 18 7.55 17.81 -9.26
N LEU A 19 6.47 17.99 -10.03
CA LEU A 19 5.15 18.29 -9.46
C LEU A 19 4.62 17.18 -8.55
N LEU A 20 4.82 15.90 -8.92
CA LEU A 20 4.44 14.76 -8.11
C LEU A 20 5.22 14.74 -6.79
N SER A 21 6.54 14.99 -6.86
CA SER A 21 7.43 15.00 -5.68
C SER A 21 7.12 16.15 -4.72
N GLU A 22 6.79 17.34 -5.25
CA GLU A 22 6.58 18.55 -4.45
C GLU A 22 5.15 18.67 -3.90
N HIS A 23 4.16 18.10 -4.60
CA HIS A 23 2.74 18.39 -4.31
C HIS A 23 1.86 17.18 -4.03
N ILE A 24 2.23 15.98 -4.48
CA ILE A 24 1.41 14.77 -4.30
C ILE A 24 2.02 13.84 -3.26
N TYR A 25 3.34 13.69 -3.25
CA TYR A 25 4.03 12.84 -2.29
C TYR A 25 4.73 13.69 -1.22
N SER A 26 4.05 13.86 -0.08
CA SER A 26 4.61 14.58 1.08
C SER A 26 5.81 13.86 1.71
N ASN A 27 5.97 12.55 1.42
CA ASN A 27 6.99 11.69 2.00
C ASN A 27 7.74 10.91 0.92
N PRO A 28 9.08 11.04 0.82
CA PRO A 28 9.89 10.29 -0.14
C PRO A 28 9.77 8.77 0.00
N ASN A 29 9.41 8.27 1.19
CA ASN A 29 9.23 6.84 1.45
C ASN A 29 8.04 6.20 0.70
N THR A 30 7.24 7.01 0.02
CA THR A 30 6.05 6.57 -0.72
C THR A 30 6.37 5.52 -1.78
N PHE A 31 7.59 5.53 -2.36
CA PHE A 31 7.98 4.52 -3.33
C PHE A 31 7.89 3.08 -2.77
N VAL A 32 8.23 2.87 -1.49
CA VAL A 32 8.11 1.55 -0.84
C VAL A 32 6.65 1.11 -0.80
N ARG A 33 5.75 2.01 -0.44
CA ARG A 33 4.30 1.75 -0.44
C ARG A 33 3.80 1.34 -1.83
N GLU A 34 4.17 2.11 -2.86
CA GLU A 34 3.74 1.87 -4.23
C GLU A 34 4.26 0.53 -4.78
N LEU A 35 5.51 0.18 -4.48
CA LEU A 35 6.09 -1.09 -4.91
C LEU A 35 5.47 -2.29 -4.19
N LEU A 36 5.31 -2.22 -2.86
CA LEU A 36 4.58 -3.25 -2.10
C LEU A 36 3.17 -3.45 -2.63
N GLN A 37 2.49 -2.37 -2.98
CA GLN A 37 1.15 -2.38 -3.53
C GLN A 37 1.09 -3.09 -4.87
N ASN A 38 2.06 -2.82 -5.76
CA ASN A 38 2.14 -3.49 -7.05
C ASN A 38 2.39 -4.99 -6.88
N CYS A 39 3.26 -5.39 -5.93
CA CYS A 39 3.48 -6.80 -5.60
C CYS A 39 2.19 -7.48 -5.09
N VAL A 40 1.48 -6.85 -4.13
CA VAL A 40 0.21 -7.39 -3.59
C VAL A 40 -0.82 -7.54 -4.70
N ASP A 41 -0.97 -6.54 -5.56
CA ASP A 41 -1.93 -6.56 -6.65
C ASP A 41 -1.60 -7.64 -7.69
N ALA A 42 -0.31 -7.82 -8.03
CA ALA A 42 0.13 -8.87 -8.96
C ALA A 42 -0.15 -10.29 -8.41
N ILE A 43 0.09 -10.49 -7.11
CA ILE A 43 -0.21 -11.77 -6.45
C ILE A 43 -1.74 -11.99 -6.35
N THR A 44 -2.50 -10.95 -6.01
CA THR A 44 -3.97 -11.03 -5.94
C THR A 44 -4.57 -11.39 -7.30
N ALA A 45 -4.06 -10.81 -8.39
CA ALA A 45 -4.49 -11.14 -9.75
C ALA A 45 -4.24 -12.63 -10.08
N LEU A 46 -3.12 -13.20 -9.65
CA LEU A 46 -2.85 -14.62 -9.86
C LEU A 46 -3.71 -15.51 -8.95
N ARG A 47 -3.99 -15.09 -7.72
CA ARG A 47 -4.88 -15.80 -6.80
C ARG A 47 -6.34 -15.81 -7.24
N ASN A 48 -6.78 -14.81 -7.99
CA ASN A 48 -8.12 -14.83 -8.59
C ASN A 48 -8.25 -15.92 -9.66
N ILE A 49 -7.12 -16.41 -10.20
CA ILE A 49 -7.07 -17.54 -11.15
C ILE A 49 -6.83 -18.88 -10.43
N ASP A 50 -5.98 -18.87 -9.40
CA ASP A 50 -5.65 -20.03 -8.56
C ASP A 50 -5.74 -19.66 -7.07
N GLU A 51 -6.88 -19.92 -6.44
CA GLU A 51 -7.19 -19.56 -5.04
C GLU A 51 -6.15 -20.12 -4.04
N ASN A 52 -5.49 -21.22 -4.36
CA ASN A 52 -4.51 -21.87 -3.49
C ASN A 52 -3.08 -21.37 -3.73
N TYR A 53 -2.89 -20.42 -4.63
CA TYR A 53 -1.55 -19.90 -4.94
C TYR A 53 -0.90 -19.26 -3.72
N ALA A 54 0.33 -19.69 -3.41
CA ALA A 54 1.11 -19.16 -2.30
C ALA A 54 1.88 -17.90 -2.74
N GLY A 55 1.29 -16.74 -2.53
CA GLY A 55 1.94 -15.47 -2.81
C GLY A 55 3.09 -15.17 -1.85
N ARG A 56 4.16 -14.55 -2.39
CA ARG A 56 5.34 -14.14 -1.63
C ARG A 56 5.93 -12.87 -2.22
N ILE A 57 6.40 -11.99 -1.35
CA ILE A 57 7.13 -10.77 -1.70
C ILE A 57 8.53 -10.86 -1.08
N ASP A 58 9.56 -10.70 -1.91
CA ASP A 58 10.95 -10.67 -1.50
C ASP A 58 11.53 -9.28 -1.77
N VAL A 59 12.10 -8.65 -0.76
CA VAL A 59 12.74 -7.34 -0.85
C VAL A 59 14.21 -7.51 -0.52
N PHE A 60 15.11 -7.21 -1.47
CA PHE A 60 16.55 -7.33 -1.29
C PHE A 60 17.14 -5.95 -1.09
N LEU A 61 17.90 -5.77 -0.04
CA LEU A 61 18.73 -4.60 0.21
C LEU A 61 20.19 -5.00 0.12
N ASN A 62 20.83 -4.68 -0.99
CA ASN A 62 22.23 -5.01 -1.25
C ASN A 62 23.20 -4.05 -0.54
N ASP A 63 24.47 -4.45 -0.42
CA ASP A 63 25.50 -3.62 0.24
C ASP A 63 25.78 -2.31 -0.52
N ASP A 64 25.61 -2.30 -1.85
CA ASP A 64 25.69 -1.11 -2.70
C ASP A 64 24.44 -0.20 -2.61
N LYS A 65 23.52 -0.51 -1.68
CA LYS A 65 22.24 0.14 -1.48
C LYS A 65 21.23 -0.05 -2.62
N THR A 66 21.52 -0.88 -3.61
CA THR A 66 20.51 -1.30 -4.58
C THR A 66 19.38 -2.03 -3.88
N VAL A 67 18.14 -1.65 -4.18
CA VAL A 67 16.95 -2.31 -3.67
C VAL A 67 16.22 -3.04 -4.79
N ILE A 68 15.77 -4.26 -4.50
CA ILE A 68 14.98 -5.07 -5.43
C ILE A 68 13.69 -5.49 -4.72
N PHE A 69 12.55 -5.12 -5.30
CA PHE A 69 11.24 -5.65 -4.92
C PHE A 69 10.86 -6.74 -5.91
N ARG A 70 10.61 -7.95 -5.43
CA ARG A 70 10.22 -9.09 -6.25
C ARG A 70 8.93 -9.69 -5.72
N ASP A 71 8.00 -9.96 -6.62
CA ASP A 71 6.81 -10.76 -6.36
C ASP A 71 6.79 -12.01 -7.22
N ASN A 72 6.05 -13.00 -6.77
CA ASN A 72 5.74 -14.20 -7.55
C ASN A 72 4.29 -14.13 -8.11
N GLY A 73 3.77 -12.94 -8.38
CA GLY A 73 2.42 -12.73 -8.90
C GLY A 73 2.27 -13.06 -10.38
N ILE A 74 1.23 -12.51 -11.00
CA ILE A 74 0.84 -12.83 -12.38
C ILE A 74 1.90 -12.43 -13.42
N GLY A 75 2.77 -11.46 -13.10
CA GLY A 75 3.74 -10.89 -14.04
C GLY A 75 3.08 -10.12 -15.19
N LEU A 76 3.91 -9.60 -16.10
CA LEU A 76 3.47 -8.79 -17.26
C LEU A 76 4.00 -9.40 -18.57
N LYS A 77 3.17 -9.31 -19.62
CA LYS A 77 3.58 -9.54 -21.00
C LYS A 77 4.19 -8.26 -21.60
N GLU A 78 4.89 -8.38 -22.72
CA GLU A 78 5.49 -7.25 -23.41
C GLU A 78 4.48 -6.15 -23.76
N GLU A 79 3.30 -6.54 -24.26
CA GLU A 79 2.21 -5.62 -24.59
C GLU A 79 1.69 -4.86 -23.37
N GLU A 80 1.64 -5.54 -22.21
CA GLU A 80 1.20 -4.95 -20.94
C GLU A 80 2.26 -4.00 -20.38
N VAL A 81 3.55 -4.36 -20.48
CA VAL A 81 4.66 -3.48 -20.12
C VAL A 81 4.62 -2.20 -20.97
N TYR A 82 4.46 -2.34 -22.31
CA TYR A 82 4.31 -1.19 -23.17
C TYR A 82 3.12 -0.31 -22.75
N ARG A 83 1.97 -0.91 -22.50
CA ARG A 83 0.75 -0.18 -22.18
C ARG A 83 0.81 0.48 -20.80
N PHE A 84 1.31 -0.21 -19.76
CA PHE A 84 1.21 0.23 -18.37
C PHE A 84 2.45 0.97 -17.85
N LEU A 85 3.62 0.77 -18.45
CA LEU A 85 4.85 1.44 -18.01
C LEU A 85 5.25 2.60 -18.91
N THR A 86 4.76 2.65 -20.16
CA THR A 86 5.10 3.74 -21.10
C THR A 86 4.00 4.80 -21.21
N VAL A 87 2.76 4.49 -20.85
CA VAL A 87 1.64 5.43 -20.86
C VAL A 87 1.31 5.87 -19.45
N ILE A 88 1.67 7.11 -19.12
CA ILE A 88 1.44 7.69 -17.81
C ILE A 88 -0.08 7.84 -17.56
N GLY A 89 -0.55 7.29 -16.41
CA GLY A 89 -1.95 7.37 -16.03
C GLY A 89 -2.82 6.21 -16.54
N GLU A 90 -2.25 5.25 -17.27
CA GLU A 90 -2.94 4.02 -17.64
C GLU A 90 -2.67 2.93 -16.59
N SER A 91 -3.68 2.17 -16.21
CA SER A 91 -3.58 1.10 -15.22
C SER A 91 -4.42 -0.09 -15.68
N SER A 92 -3.84 -1.30 -15.66
CA SER A 92 -4.53 -2.56 -15.94
C SER A 92 -5.74 -2.82 -15.05
N LYS A 93 -5.85 -2.08 -13.95
CA LYS A 93 -6.76 -2.34 -12.83
C LYS A 93 -8.03 -1.49 -12.85
N ARG A 94 -8.18 -0.54 -13.81
CA ARG A 94 -9.34 0.37 -13.85
C ARG A 94 -10.60 -0.26 -14.44
N ASP A 95 -10.43 -1.12 -15.44
CA ASP A 95 -11.54 -1.58 -16.30
C ASP A 95 -11.81 -3.09 -16.16
N THR A 96 -11.30 -3.72 -15.08
CA THR A 96 -11.56 -5.13 -14.80
C THR A 96 -12.80 -5.29 -13.91
N PRO A 97 -13.58 -6.36 -14.03
CA PRO A 97 -14.71 -6.65 -13.13
C PRO A 97 -14.28 -6.70 -11.65
N ASP A 98 -13.05 -7.06 -11.38
CA ASP A 98 -12.46 -7.21 -10.04
C ASP A 98 -11.65 -5.96 -9.61
N ALA A 99 -11.91 -4.79 -10.24
CA ALA A 99 -11.18 -3.54 -9.95
C ALA A 99 -11.22 -3.16 -8.46
N ASP A 100 -12.24 -3.61 -7.74
CA ASP A 100 -12.38 -3.36 -6.31
C ASP A 100 -11.42 -4.16 -5.43
N ASP A 101 -10.81 -5.22 -5.95
CA ASP A 101 -9.86 -6.06 -5.20
C ASP A 101 -8.43 -5.49 -5.21
N PHE A 102 -8.13 -4.58 -6.14
CA PHE A 102 -6.79 -4.00 -6.28
C PHE A 102 -6.61 -2.71 -5.49
N ILE A 103 -5.40 -2.53 -4.96
CA ILE A 103 -4.99 -1.33 -4.22
C ILE A 103 -4.59 -0.21 -5.19
N GLY A 104 -3.85 -0.53 -6.25
CA GLY A 104 -3.30 0.43 -7.23
C GLY A 104 -4.26 0.78 -8.35
N ARG A 105 -4.79 2.01 -8.37
CA ARG A 105 -5.80 2.44 -9.36
C ARG A 105 -5.33 3.53 -10.34
N PHE A 106 -4.22 4.22 -10.03
CA PHE A 106 -3.91 5.49 -10.72
C PHE A 106 -2.89 5.39 -11.85
N GLY A 107 -2.15 4.28 -11.98
CA GLY A 107 -1.13 4.11 -13.04
C GLY A 107 0.05 5.08 -12.95
N ILE A 108 0.26 5.72 -11.80
CA ILE A 108 1.34 6.70 -11.56
C ILE A 108 2.26 6.27 -10.43
N GLY A 109 1.96 5.17 -9.74
CA GLY A 109 2.69 4.74 -8.54
C GLY A 109 4.17 4.50 -8.79
N LEU A 110 4.52 3.88 -9.93
CA LEU A 110 5.92 3.62 -10.28
C LEU A 110 6.72 4.92 -10.45
N LEU A 111 6.09 6.02 -10.88
CA LEU A 111 6.76 7.31 -11.03
C LEU A 111 7.27 7.87 -9.69
N SER A 112 6.68 7.45 -8.55
CA SER A 112 7.18 7.85 -7.23
C SER A 112 8.62 7.39 -6.98
N CYS A 113 9.06 6.32 -7.64
CA CYS A 113 10.42 5.83 -7.54
C CYS A 113 11.45 6.85 -8.08
N PHE A 114 11.08 7.68 -9.07
CA PHE A 114 11.98 8.71 -9.60
C PHE A 114 12.33 9.81 -8.60
N VAL A 115 11.63 9.89 -7.48
CA VAL A 115 12.06 10.75 -6.36
C VAL A 115 13.42 10.30 -5.84
N VAL A 116 13.61 9.00 -5.66
CA VAL A 116 14.80 8.41 -5.03
C VAL A 116 15.80 7.81 -6.02
N THR A 117 15.45 7.63 -7.30
CA THR A 117 16.30 7.06 -8.34
C THR A 117 16.21 7.85 -9.65
N ASP A 118 17.22 7.75 -10.51
CA ASP A 118 17.20 8.30 -11.88
C ASP A 118 16.78 7.26 -12.92
N GLU A 119 16.80 5.98 -12.54
CA GLU A 119 16.46 4.87 -13.41
C GLU A 119 15.65 3.82 -12.65
N ILE A 120 14.62 3.29 -13.31
CA ILE A 120 13.78 2.19 -12.79
C ILE A 120 13.92 1.03 -13.78
N LYS A 121 14.38 -0.13 -13.30
CA LYS A 121 14.41 -1.33 -14.10
C LYS A 121 13.31 -2.28 -13.62
N VAL A 122 12.46 -2.73 -14.56
CA VAL A 122 11.39 -3.71 -14.32
C VAL A 122 11.68 -4.95 -15.16
N GLU A 123 11.74 -6.09 -14.53
CA GLU A 123 11.88 -7.38 -15.19
C GLU A 123 10.68 -8.23 -14.83
N SER A 124 10.01 -8.82 -15.83
CA SER A 124 8.77 -9.56 -15.59
C SER A 124 8.62 -10.74 -16.53
N ARG A 125 7.95 -11.81 -16.04
CA ARG A 125 7.48 -12.94 -16.83
C ARG A 125 6.05 -13.27 -16.45
N SER A 126 5.18 -13.25 -17.43
CA SER A 126 3.74 -13.49 -17.19
C SER A 126 3.43 -14.98 -16.97
N ALA A 127 2.57 -15.26 -15.99
CA ALA A 127 1.95 -16.58 -15.79
C ALA A 127 1.07 -16.99 -16.99
N MET A 128 0.62 -16.03 -17.78
CA MET A 128 -0.18 -16.25 -18.99
C MET A 128 0.68 -16.61 -20.22
N GLY A 129 1.94 -16.93 -20.02
CA GLY A 129 2.91 -17.28 -21.08
C GLY A 129 3.55 -16.07 -21.73
N GLY A 130 4.43 -16.31 -22.71
CA GLY A 130 5.25 -15.29 -23.35
C GLY A 130 6.70 -15.33 -22.88
N GLN A 131 7.53 -14.48 -23.49
CA GLN A 131 8.93 -14.31 -23.11
C GLN A 131 9.05 -13.41 -21.88
N ALA A 132 10.18 -13.53 -21.17
CA ALA A 132 10.52 -12.56 -20.15
C ALA A 132 10.82 -11.20 -20.78
N VAL A 133 10.39 -10.13 -20.11
CA VAL A 133 10.57 -8.76 -20.57
C VAL A 133 11.41 -7.97 -19.57
N CYS A 134 12.21 -7.06 -20.08
CA CYS A 134 12.97 -6.11 -19.30
C CYS A 134 12.68 -4.70 -19.84
N TRP A 135 12.16 -3.85 -18.96
CA TRP A 135 11.94 -2.43 -19.23
C TRP A 135 12.86 -1.60 -18.32
N CYS A 136 13.48 -0.61 -18.90
CA CYS A 136 14.36 0.32 -18.20
C CYS A 136 13.94 1.75 -18.53
N GLY A 137 13.33 2.45 -17.59
CA GLY A 137 12.87 3.82 -17.76
C GLY A 137 13.74 4.81 -17.00
N LYS A 138 13.98 5.97 -17.60
CA LYS A 138 14.83 7.05 -17.07
C LYS A 138 14.01 8.30 -16.75
N VAL A 139 14.51 9.08 -15.80
CA VAL A 139 13.87 10.33 -15.34
C VAL A 139 13.70 11.36 -16.46
N ASP A 140 14.46 11.27 -17.54
CA ASP A 140 14.37 12.16 -18.71
C ASP A 140 13.21 11.79 -19.67
N GLY A 141 12.52 10.67 -19.39
CA GLY A 141 11.39 10.16 -20.17
C GLY A 141 11.77 9.16 -21.25
N THR A 142 13.06 8.82 -21.36
CA THR A 142 13.49 7.73 -22.24
C THR A 142 13.31 6.37 -21.60
N TYR A 143 13.09 5.34 -22.40
CA TYR A 143 13.06 3.96 -21.93
C TYR A 143 13.61 3.00 -22.98
N GLU A 144 14.03 1.84 -22.49
CA GLU A 144 14.40 0.70 -23.29
C GLU A 144 13.50 -0.48 -22.93
N LEU A 145 13.04 -1.23 -23.94
CA LEU A 145 12.25 -2.45 -23.77
C LEU A 145 12.91 -3.58 -24.55
N THR A 146 13.25 -4.66 -23.87
CA THR A 146 13.85 -5.84 -24.46
C THR A 146 13.14 -7.10 -23.99
N SER A 147 13.00 -8.08 -24.88
CA SER A 147 12.49 -9.41 -24.56
C SER A 147 13.62 -10.41 -24.56
N SER A 148 13.59 -11.33 -23.61
CA SER A 148 14.61 -12.37 -23.46
C SER A 148 13.97 -13.77 -23.49
N ALA A 149 14.64 -14.68 -24.19
CA ALA A 149 14.28 -16.10 -24.14
C ALA A 149 14.84 -16.81 -22.89
N GLU A 150 15.62 -16.12 -22.05
CA GLU A 150 16.10 -16.70 -20.80
C GLU A 150 14.93 -17.06 -19.87
N GLU A 151 14.99 -18.25 -19.29
CA GLU A 151 14.01 -18.69 -18.33
C GLU A 151 14.13 -17.88 -17.04
N ARG A 152 13.07 -17.14 -16.71
CA ARG A 152 12.92 -16.46 -15.44
C ARG A 152 11.72 -17.02 -14.69
N PRO A 153 11.72 -16.97 -13.35
CA PRO A 153 10.53 -17.26 -12.56
C PRO A 153 9.34 -16.37 -12.97
N ILE A 154 8.13 -16.89 -12.85
CA ILE A 154 6.90 -16.11 -13.02
C ILE A 154 6.85 -15.03 -11.94
N GLY A 155 6.36 -13.85 -12.30
CA GLY A 155 6.25 -12.68 -11.44
C GLY A 155 7.01 -11.47 -11.98
N SER A 156 7.23 -10.49 -11.14
CA SER A 156 7.94 -9.27 -11.50
C SER A 156 9.00 -8.91 -10.47
N GLN A 157 10.02 -8.19 -10.92
CA GLN A 157 10.94 -7.50 -10.01
C GLN A 157 11.21 -6.08 -10.48
N VAL A 158 11.32 -5.16 -9.51
CA VAL A 158 11.68 -3.76 -9.72
C VAL A 158 13.01 -3.51 -9.03
N VAL A 159 13.98 -3.00 -9.77
CA VAL A 159 15.34 -2.70 -9.29
C VAL A 159 15.53 -1.19 -9.26
N LEU A 160 15.97 -0.65 -8.13
CA LEU A 160 16.25 0.78 -7.91
C LEU A 160 17.67 0.96 -7.41
N HIS A 161 18.37 1.93 -8.04
CA HIS A 161 19.68 2.43 -7.58
C HIS A 161 19.46 3.82 -6.99
N PRO A 162 19.68 4.03 -5.66
CA PRO A 162 19.38 5.29 -5.03
C PRO A 162 20.30 6.42 -5.47
N LYS A 163 19.73 7.63 -5.60
CA LYS A 163 20.49 8.87 -5.72
C LYS A 163 21.26 9.16 -4.44
N ASN A 164 22.39 9.88 -4.56
CA ASN A 164 23.24 10.21 -3.42
C ASN A 164 22.48 10.92 -2.28
N ASP A 165 21.55 11.82 -2.61
CA ASP A 165 20.78 12.58 -1.63
C ASP A 165 19.84 11.69 -0.78
N TRP A 166 19.49 10.52 -1.30
CA TRP A 166 18.54 9.58 -0.68
C TRP A 166 19.17 8.32 -0.11
N MET A 167 20.50 8.16 -0.16
CA MET A 167 21.21 6.99 0.35
C MET A 167 20.87 6.64 1.80
N HIS A 168 20.59 7.66 2.63
CA HIS A 168 20.22 7.47 4.03
C HIS A 168 18.93 6.66 4.25
N LEU A 169 18.00 6.67 3.28
CA LEU A 169 16.77 5.87 3.33
C LEU A 169 17.03 4.38 3.12
N PHE A 170 18.17 4.05 2.49
CA PHE A 170 18.57 2.68 2.16
C PHE A 170 19.57 2.09 3.16
N GLU A 171 19.76 2.74 4.32
CA GLU A 171 20.40 2.11 5.47
C GLU A 171 19.47 1.05 6.07
N TYR A 172 20.02 -0.11 6.45
CA TYR A 172 19.23 -1.30 6.82
C TYR A 172 18.12 -0.98 7.84
N ASP A 173 18.47 -0.35 8.98
CA ASP A 173 17.49 -0.05 10.03
C ASP A 173 16.42 0.94 9.59
N THR A 174 16.81 1.93 8.76
CA THR A 174 15.90 2.94 8.23
C THR A 174 14.95 2.29 7.22
N PHE A 175 15.50 1.55 6.26
CA PHE A 175 14.74 0.90 5.22
C PHE A 175 13.77 -0.14 5.79
N LYS A 176 14.24 -0.97 6.74
CA LYS A 176 13.39 -1.94 7.44
C LYS A 176 12.22 -1.27 8.14
N LYS A 177 12.43 -0.14 8.85
CA LYS A 177 11.35 0.61 9.49
C LYS A 177 10.32 1.11 8.48
N ILE A 178 10.77 1.61 7.32
CA ILE A 178 9.88 2.07 6.26
C ILE A 178 9.08 0.89 5.69
N LEU A 179 9.76 -0.23 5.40
CA LEU A 179 9.16 -1.44 4.85
C LEU A 179 8.09 -2.01 5.77
N VAL A 180 8.41 -2.17 7.07
CA VAL A 180 7.46 -2.60 8.11
C VAL A 180 6.32 -1.61 8.23
N GLY A 181 6.60 -0.30 8.24
CA GLY A 181 5.59 0.74 8.39
C GLY A 181 4.44 0.62 7.38
N TYR A 182 4.75 0.33 6.11
CA TYR A 182 3.72 0.13 5.09
C TYR A 182 3.24 -1.32 4.97
N GLY A 183 4.12 -2.28 5.25
CA GLY A 183 3.91 -3.69 4.94
C GLY A 183 3.39 -4.55 6.09
N GLU A 184 3.39 -4.06 7.35
CA GLU A 184 3.21 -4.85 8.59
C GLU A 184 2.07 -5.88 8.55
N VAL A 185 0.94 -5.55 7.94
CA VAL A 185 -0.24 -6.41 7.91
C VAL A 185 -0.70 -6.81 6.50
N LEU A 186 0.18 -6.68 5.51
CA LEU A 186 -0.11 -7.12 4.14
C LEU A 186 -0.52 -8.60 4.12
N PRO A 187 -1.40 -9.01 3.19
CA PRO A 187 -1.98 -10.35 3.17
C PRO A 187 -1.00 -11.45 2.76
N TYR A 188 0.13 -11.09 2.18
CA TYR A 188 1.16 -12.01 1.74
C TYR A 188 2.45 -11.82 2.54
N PRO A 189 3.24 -12.88 2.80
CA PRO A 189 4.51 -12.76 3.50
C PRO A 189 5.48 -11.87 2.74
N VAL A 190 6.11 -10.94 3.47
CA VAL A 190 7.14 -10.03 2.97
C VAL A 190 8.44 -10.36 3.66
N TYR A 191 9.44 -10.77 2.88
CA TYR A 191 10.77 -11.09 3.37
C TYR A 191 11.76 -9.99 3.00
N LEU A 192 12.51 -9.52 3.98
CA LEU A 192 13.67 -8.64 3.75
C LEU A 192 14.93 -9.48 3.74
N HIS A 193 15.67 -9.39 2.64
CA HIS A 193 16.98 -10.02 2.46
C HIS A 193 18.06 -8.96 2.57
N HIS A 194 19.02 -9.19 3.45
CA HIS A 194 20.19 -8.35 3.58
C HIS A 194 21.39 -9.21 3.93
N GLN A 195 22.46 -9.11 3.14
CA GLN A 195 23.59 -10.03 3.22
C GLN A 195 23.11 -11.48 3.05
N ASP A 196 23.49 -12.37 3.98
CA ASP A 196 23.07 -13.78 3.96
C ASP A 196 21.83 -14.07 4.82
N GLU A 197 21.16 -13.01 5.34
CA GLU A 197 19.99 -13.13 6.22
C GLU A 197 18.68 -12.89 5.47
N GLU A 198 17.66 -13.70 5.81
CA GLU A 198 16.27 -13.55 5.37
C GLU A 198 15.39 -13.34 6.61
N GLU A 199 14.62 -12.27 6.65
CA GLU A 199 13.72 -11.96 7.75
C GLU A 199 12.29 -11.72 7.26
N LEU A 200 11.31 -12.42 7.87
CA LEU A 200 9.89 -12.10 7.68
C LEU A 200 9.55 -10.82 8.43
N VAL A 201 9.17 -9.76 7.69
CA VAL A 201 8.99 -8.41 8.25
C VAL A 201 7.54 -8.02 8.46
N ASN A 202 6.58 -8.90 8.15
CA ASN A 202 5.16 -8.62 8.31
C ASN A 202 4.42 -9.74 9.04
N THR A 203 3.15 -9.45 9.40
CA THR A 203 2.24 -10.40 10.04
C THR A 203 1.00 -10.53 9.16
N PRO A 204 0.95 -11.48 8.20
CA PRO A 204 -0.18 -11.64 7.28
C PRO A 204 -1.51 -11.95 7.95
N SER A 205 -1.49 -12.49 9.16
CA SER A 205 -2.68 -12.80 9.96
C SER A 205 -2.58 -12.15 11.34
N PRO A 206 -2.74 -10.83 11.44
CA PRO A 206 -2.60 -10.14 12.71
C PRO A 206 -3.76 -10.48 13.68
N VAL A 207 -3.47 -10.55 14.97
CA VAL A 207 -4.40 -10.96 16.03
C VAL A 207 -5.71 -10.15 16.04
N TRP A 208 -5.66 -8.89 15.65
CA TRP A 208 -6.84 -8.01 15.65
C TRP A 208 -7.82 -8.30 14.50
N LEU A 209 -7.39 -9.02 13.45
CA LEU A 209 -8.26 -9.57 12.39
C LEU A 209 -8.68 -11.02 12.65
N ASP A 210 -8.06 -11.72 13.61
CA ASP A 210 -8.46 -13.07 13.97
C ASP A 210 -9.76 -13.02 14.79
N PRO A 211 -10.90 -13.56 14.29
CA PRO A 211 -12.16 -13.53 15.02
C PRO A 211 -12.12 -14.33 16.33
N LYS A 212 -11.16 -15.24 16.50
CA LYS A 212 -10.99 -16.08 17.69
C LYS A 212 -10.11 -15.43 18.76
N ALA A 213 -9.43 -14.32 18.44
CA ALA A 213 -8.57 -13.65 19.40
C ALA A 213 -9.36 -13.15 20.61
N THR A 214 -8.83 -13.44 21.79
CA THR A 214 -9.43 -13.07 23.06
C THR A 214 -9.28 -11.57 23.34
N ARG A 215 -10.15 -11.03 24.22
CA ARG A 215 -10.06 -9.63 24.67
C ARG A 215 -8.67 -9.31 25.24
N LYS A 216 -8.05 -10.25 25.98
CA LYS A 216 -6.71 -10.05 26.55
C LYS A 216 -5.65 -9.91 25.45
N GLU A 217 -5.63 -10.81 24.46
CA GLU A 217 -4.70 -10.75 23.35
C GLU A 217 -4.84 -9.44 22.55
N LEU A 218 -6.07 -8.97 22.36
CA LEU A 218 -6.33 -7.70 21.70
C LEU A 218 -5.80 -6.50 22.52
N LEU A 219 -6.00 -6.49 23.84
CA LEU A 219 -5.47 -5.44 24.73
C LEU A 219 -3.94 -5.45 24.75
N ASP A 220 -3.33 -6.63 24.85
CA ASP A 220 -1.86 -6.80 24.85
C ASP A 220 -1.26 -6.33 23.50
N TYR A 221 -1.94 -6.65 22.38
CA TYR A 221 -1.54 -6.17 21.06
C TYR A 221 -1.65 -4.64 20.93
N GLY A 222 -2.78 -4.06 21.36
CA GLY A 222 -2.97 -2.61 21.35
C GLY A 222 -1.95 -1.87 22.20
N ALA A 223 -1.60 -2.42 23.37
CA ALA A 223 -0.57 -1.86 24.24
C ALA A 223 0.80 -1.80 23.57
N LYS A 224 1.16 -2.82 22.76
CA LYS A 224 2.41 -2.85 21.98
C LYS A 224 2.38 -1.84 20.84
N VAL A 225 1.29 -1.84 20.03
CA VAL A 225 1.17 -0.98 18.83
C VAL A 225 1.13 0.50 19.20
N PHE A 226 0.38 0.85 20.25
CA PHE A 226 0.16 2.22 20.63
C PHE A 226 1.03 2.71 21.79
N GLN A 227 1.87 1.85 22.34
CA GLN A 227 2.72 2.13 23.50
C GLN A 227 1.94 2.74 24.69
N SER A 228 0.68 2.35 24.83
CA SER A 228 -0.23 2.82 25.87
C SER A 228 -1.32 1.79 26.14
N SER A 229 -1.71 1.66 27.43
CA SER A 229 -2.80 0.75 27.82
C SER A 229 -4.17 1.36 27.49
N ALA A 230 -5.11 0.50 27.11
CA ALA A 230 -6.51 0.81 26.98
C ALA A 230 -7.31 0.22 28.17
N LEU A 231 -8.47 0.80 28.49
CA LEU A 231 -9.38 0.28 29.50
C LEU A 231 -10.13 -0.96 28.99
N ASP A 232 -10.49 -0.90 27.70
CA ASP A 232 -11.21 -1.98 27.06
C ASP A 232 -10.98 -2.00 25.55
N VAL A 233 -11.43 -3.08 24.90
CA VAL A 233 -11.39 -3.26 23.46
C VAL A 233 -12.63 -4.02 23.00
N PHE A 234 -13.18 -3.58 21.87
CA PHE A 234 -14.28 -4.29 21.21
C PHE A 234 -14.12 -4.28 19.70
N ARG A 235 -14.72 -5.28 19.07
CA ARG A 235 -14.67 -5.44 17.62
C ARG A 235 -15.73 -4.61 16.95
N ILE A 236 -15.42 -4.15 15.74
CA ILE A 236 -16.38 -3.53 14.84
C ILE A 236 -16.33 -4.22 13.48
N ARG A 237 -17.48 -4.19 12.83
CA ARG A 237 -17.63 -4.51 11.40
C ARG A 237 -18.78 -3.68 10.85
N THR A 238 -18.53 -3.01 9.71
CA THR A 238 -19.53 -2.21 9.00
C THR A 238 -19.84 -2.84 7.65
N GLU A 239 -21.05 -2.63 7.16
CA GLU A 239 -21.43 -2.96 5.79
C GLU A 239 -20.91 -1.88 4.84
N SER A 240 -21.14 -0.61 5.20
CA SER A 240 -20.62 0.53 4.44
C SER A 240 -19.11 0.58 4.51
N GLY A 241 -18.46 0.58 3.36
CA GLY A 241 -17.00 0.64 3.27
C GLY A 241 -16.27 -0.63 3.72
N ARG A 242 -16.98 -1.69 4.14
CA ARG A 242 -16.39 -2.95 4.61
C ARG A 242 -15.25 -2.71 5.61
N VAL A 243 -15.54 -1.89 6.65
CA VAL A 243 -14.57 -1.58 7.70
C VAL A 243 -14.65 -2.64 8.78
N GLU A 244 -13.53 -3.27 9.11
CA GLU A 244 -13.42 -4.24 10.18
C GLU A 244 -12.18 -4.00 11.05
N GLY A 245 -12.26 -4.35 12.32
CA GLY A 245 -11.14 -4.22 13.24
C GLY A 245 -11.57 -4.08 14.68
N VAL A 246 -10.76 -3.35 15.44
CA VAL A 246 -10.96 -3.17 16.88
C VAL A 246 -10.89 -1.69 17.28
N LEU A 247 -11.74 -1.36 18.25
CA LEU A 247 -11.77 -0.06 18.88
C LEU A 247 -11.34 -0.20 20.35
N TYR A 248 -10.35 0.60 20.74
CA TYR A 248 -9.79 0.66 22.08
C TYR A 248 -10.37 1.83 22.84
N VAL A 249 -10.86 1.58 24.05
CA VAL A 249 -11.37 2.61 24.95
C VAL A 249 -10.21 3.14 25.78
N LEU A 250 -9.92 4.43 25.65
CA LEU A 250 -8.82 5.07 26.34
C LEU A 250 -9.20 5.48 27.78
N PRO A 251 -8.23 5.51 28.73
CA PRO A 251 -8.48 6.03 30.05
C PRO A 251 -8.83 7.53 30.02
N PHE A 252 -9.72 7.95 30.89
CA PHE A 252 -10.41 9.25 30.95
C PHE A 252 -9.49 10.50 31.07
N ARG A 253 -8.17 10.34 31.17
CA ARG A 253 -7.21 11.45 31.30
C ARG A 253 -6.56 11.90 29.97
N THR A 254 -7.08 11.47 28.84
CA THR A 254 -6.61 11.99 27.56
C THR A 254 -7.08 13.43 27.37
N GLN A 255 -6.14 14.37 27.43
CA GLN A 255 -6.42 15.77 27.10
C GLN A 255 -6.80 15.85 25.61
N PHE A 256 -7.76 16.72 25.27
CA PHE A 256 -8.18 17.00 23.89
C PHE A 256 -7.03 17.38 22.93
N SER A 257 -5.85 17.69 23.46
CA SER A 257 -4.66 18.12 22.73
C SER A 257 -3.72 16.97 22.34
N VAL A 258 -3.89 15.77 22.86
CA VAL A 258 -3.08 14.62 22.45
C VAL A 258 -3.70 14.02 21.19
N ARG A 259 -3.05 14.20 20.05
CA ARG A 259 -3.40 13.45 18.84
C ARG A 259 -3.31 11.96 19.18
N ASN A 260 -4.46 11.31 19.26
CA ASN A 260 -4.51 9.88 19.41
C ASN A 260 -4.00 9.29 18.09
N SER A 261 -2.87 8.58 18.13
CA SER A 261 -2.46 7.85 16.94
C SER A 261 -3.44 6.70 16.73
N HIS A 262 -4.03 6.66 15.56
CA HIS A 262 -4.87 5.56 15.08
C HIS A 262 -4.05 4.68 14.14
N LYS A 263 -4.60 3.58 13.69
CA LYS A 263 -4.06 2.81 12.57
C LYS A 263 -5.21 2.48 11.64
N VAL A 264 -5.25 3.18 10.51
CA VAL A 264 -6.24 2.97 9.46
C VAL A 264 -5.54 2.32 8.27
N TYR A 265 -5.94 1.11 7.96
CA TYR A 265 -5.46 0.36 6.81
C TYR A 265 -6.53 0.38 5.71
N LEU A 266 -6.07 0.41 4.47
CA LEU A 266 -6.90 0.24 3.29
C LEU A 266 -6.39 -1.01 2.55
N LYS A 267 -7.25 -2.03 2.46
CA LYS A 267 -6.87 -3.33 1.89
C LYS A 267 -5.55 -3.86 2.47
N ARG A 268 -5.44 -3.77 3.79
CA ARG A 268 -4.31 -4.25 4.58
C ARG A 268 -3.00 -3.46 4.41
N MET A 269 -3.01 -2.34 3.67
CA MET A 269 -1.89 -1.40 3.60
C MET A 269 -2.14 -0.19 4.49
N LEU A 270 -1.16 0.24 5.27
CA LEU A 270 -1.28 1.42 6.13
C LEU A 270 -1.58 2.65 5.27
N LEU A 271 -2.73 3.26 5.53
CA LEU A 271 -3.15 4.51 4.91
C LEU A 271 -2.74 5.71 5.76
N SER A 272 -3.05 5.67 7.05
CA SER A 272 -2.81 6.80 7.95
C SER A 272 -2.72 6.36 9.42
N GLU A 273 -2.01 7.15 10.20
CA GLU A 273 -2.03 7.07 11.66
C GLU A 273 -3.04 8.03 12.31
N ASP A 274 -3.74 8.83 11.51
CA ASP A 274 -4.91 9.61 11.92
C ASP A 274 -6.20 8.82 11.65
N ASP A 275 -7.34 9.26 12.21
CA ASP A 275 -8.63 8.58 12.05
C ASP A 275 -9.25 8.73 10.66
N CYS A 276 -8.64 9.50 9.77
CA CYS A 276 -9.12 9.79 8.42
C CYS A 276 -10.59 10.24 8.36
N ASN A 277 -11.09 10.87 9.41
CA ASN A 277 -12.52 11.16 9.59
C ASN A 277 -13.43 9.92 9.64
N LEU A 278 -12.91 8.78 10.00
CA LEU A 278 -13.67 7.54 10.12
C LEU A 278 -14.45 7.48 11.45
N LEU A 279 -13.91 8.09 12.51
CA LEU A 279 -14.57 8.17 13.81
C LEU A 279 -15.47 9.42 13.91
N PRO A 280 -16.62 9.32 14.62
CA PRO A 280 -17.38 10.52 15.00
C PRO A 280 -16.56 11.44 15.92
N GLN A 281 -16.67 12.75 15.76
CA GLN A 281 -15.91 13.73 16.56
C GLN A 281 -16.08 13.58 18.08
N TRP A 282 -17.26 13.11 18.54
CA TRP A 282 -17.53 12.87 19.97
C TRP A 282 -16.82 11.64 20.52
N ALA A 283 -16.27 10.76 19.66
CA ALA A 283 -15.60 9.53 20.05
C ALA A 283 -14.09 9.73 20.36
N PHE A 284 -13.71 10.89 20.87
CA PHE A 284 -12.32 11.26 21.20
C PHE A 284 -11.63 10.33 22.21
N PHE A 285 -12.39 9.55 22.96
CA PHE A 285 -11.92 8.54 23.91
C PHE A 285 -11.67 7.16 23.25
N ILE A 286 -11.86 7.07 21.95
CA ILE A 286 -11.65 5.85 21.15
C ILE A 286 -10.38 5.99 20.33
N ARG A 287 -9.61 4.92 20.29
CA ARG A 287 -8.52 4.72 19.32
C ARG A 287 -8.88 3.56 18.42
N CYS A 288 -8.72 3.71 17.10
CA CYS A 288 -9.07 2.65 16.16
C CYS A 288 -7.83 1.97 15.57
N LEU A 289 -7.97 0.67 15.34
CA LEU A 289 -7.08 -0.17 14.56
C LEU A 289 -7.99 -0.96 13.61
N VAL A 290 -8.08 -0.49 12.36
CA VAL A 290 -9.10 -0.94 11.41
C VAL A 290 -8.56 -1.10 10.00
N ASN A 291 -9.15 -2.03 9.26
CA ASN A 291 -8.96 -2.20 7.83
C ASN A 291 -10.27 -1.88 7.09
N ALA A 292 -10.18 -1.13 5.99
CA ALA A 292 -11.30 -0.74 5.16
C ALA A 292 -11.09 -1.25 3.72
N ASP A 293 -11.83 -2.28 3.32
CA ASP A 293 -11.67 -2.86 1.99
C ASP A 293 -12.49 -2.16 0.91
N GLY A 294 -13.58 -1.49 1.30
CA GLY A 294 -14.52 -0.86 0.37
C GLY A 294 -14.42 0.66 0.25
N LEU A 295 -13.61 1.33 1.09
CA LEU A 295 -13.42 2.76 1.00
C LEU A 295 -12.39 3.14 -0.06
N LEU A 296 -12.38 4.40 -0.47
CA LEU A 296 -11.45 4.94 -1.46
C LEU A 296 -10.47 5.90 -0.79
N SER A 297 -9.20 5.83 -1.20
CA SER A 297 -8.19 6.82 -0.80
C SER A 297 -8.12 7.99 -1.78
N THR A 298 -7.63 9.13 -1.30
CA THR A 298 -7.19 10.26 -2.15
C THR A 298 -6.04 9.83 -3.05
N ALA A 299 -5.70 10.65 -4.05
CA ALA A 299 -4.59 10.38 -4.98
C ALA A 299 -3.23 10.30 -4.26
N SER A 300 -3.03 11.08 -3.18
CA SER A 300 -1.84 11.01 -2.32
C SER A 300 -1.81 9.77 -1.43
N ARG A 301 -2.95 9.08 -1.29
CA ARG A 301 -3.13 7.91 -0.40
C ARG A 301 -2.74 8.15 1.06
N GLU A 302 -2.99 9.35 1.53
CA GLU A 302 -2.76 9.78 2.93
C GLU A 302 -4.07 9.94 3.69
N SER A 303 -5.21 9.91 2.99
CA SER A 303 -6.54 10.05 3.59
C SER A 303 -7.61 9.34 2.76
N LEU A 304 -8.80 9.19 3.36
CA LEU A 304 -9.97 8.65 2.68
C LEU A 304 -10.70 9.75 1.88
N VAL A 305 -11.30 9.37 0.76
CA VAL A 305 -12.15 10.27 -0.03
C VAL A 305 -13.42 10.57 0.74
N SER A 306 -13.72 11.87 0.90
CA SER A 306 -14.94 12.32 1.55
C SER A 306 -16.14 12.13 0.61
N ASN A 307 -16.87 11.05 0.81
CA ASN A 307 -18.06 10.66 0.05
C ASN A 307 -19.14 10.13 1.00
N ASP A 308 -20.30 9.76 0.45
CA ASP A 308 -21.41 9.25 1.25
C ASP A 308 -21.09 7.89 1.88
N LEU A 309 -20.32 7.04 1.20
CA LEU A 309 -19.90 5.75 1.75
C LEU A 309 -19.05 5.91 3.03
N LEU A 310 -18.12 6.88 3.07
CA LEU A 310 -17.36 7.21 4.28
C LEU A 310 -18.26 7.76 5.40
N LYS A 311 -19.27 8.58 5.04
CA LYS A 311 -20.23 9.11 6.02
C LYS A 311 -21.07 7.99 6.64
N ASP A 312 -21.52 7.04 5.83
CA ASP A 312 -22.31 5.90 6.31
C ASP A 312 -21.47 4.96 7.16
N ALA A 313 -20.23 4.63 6.76
CA ALA A 313 -19.31 3.87 7.59
C ALA A 313 -19.07 4.54 8.96
N ARG A 314 -18.83 5.86 8.98
CA ARG A 314 -18.69 6.63 10.24
C ARG A 314 -19.95 6.55 11.11
N LYS A 315 -21.13 6.60 10.52
CA LYS A 315 -22.42 6.49 11.23
C LYS A 315 -22.58 5.10 11.85
N GLU A 316 -22.27 4.06 11.10
CA GLU A 316 -22.32 2.67 11.60
C GLU A 316 -21.33 2.46 12.75
N ILE A 317 -20.08 2.94 12.63
CA ILE A 317 -19.11 2.90 13.72
C ILE A 317 -19.62 3.67 14.94
N GLY A 318 -20.22 4.85 14.74
CA GLY A 318 -20.82 5.62 15.82
C GLY A 318 -21.98 4.89 16.52
N MET A 319 -22.78 4.12 15.80
CA MET A 319 -23.80 3.25 16.38
C MET A 319 -23.17 2.11 17.19
N ALA A 320 -22.16 1.43 16.66
CA ALA A 320 -21.45 0.36 17.36
C ALA A 320 -20.83 0.85 18.68
N ILE A 321 -20.22 2.05 18.70
CA ILE A 321 -19.68 2.65 19.93
C ILE A 321 -20.81 2.91 20.96
N LYS A 322 -21.95 3.45 20.53
CA LYS A 322 -23.09 3.70 21.43
C LYS A 322 -23.68 2.42 22.00
N ASP A 323 -23.80 1.40 21.20
CA ASP A 323 -24.34 0.09 21.64
C ASP A 323 -23.38 -0.60 22.61
N TYR A 324 -22.07 -0.52 22.37
CA TYR A 324 -21.07 -0.97 23.34
C TYR A 324 -21.21 -0.23 24.68
N LEU A 325 -21.31 1.10 24.67
CA LEU A 325 -21.47 1.90 25.91
C LEU A 325 -22.75 1.57 26.63
N ARG A 326 -23.87 1.33 25.94
CA ARG A 326 -25.14 0.88 26.57
C ARG A 326 -24.99 -0.47 27.23
N GLY A 327 -24.26 -1.39 26.64
CA GLY A 327 -23.99 -2.70 27.23
C GLY A 327 -23.17 -2.67 28.52
N LEU A 328 -22.39 -1.59 28.75
CA LEU A 328 -21.64 -1.40 30.01
C LEU A 328 -22.51 -0.89 31.17
N VAL A 329 -23.68 -0.32 30.90
CA VAL A 329 -24.58 0.27 31.89
C VAL A 329 -25.69 -0.69 32.35
N GLN A 330 -25.86 -1.77 31.62
CA GLN A 330 -26.78 -2.89 32.00
C GLN A 330 -26.05 -3.93 32.84
#